data_2bd32de00bb7b5941799f00505ffcf74
#
_entry.id   2bd32de00bb7b5941799f00505ffcf74
#
_cell.length_a   1.000
_cell.length_b   1.000
_cell.length_c   1.000
_cell.angle_alpha   90.00
_cell.angle_beta   90.00
_cell.angle_gamma   90.00
#
_symmetry.space_group_name_H-M   'P 1'
#
loop_
_entity.id
_entity.type
_entity.pdbx_description
1 polymer ?
#
loop_
_entity_poly.entity_id
_entity_poly.type
_entity_poly.pdbx_seq_one_letter_code
_entity_poly.pdbx_strand_id
1 'polypeptide(L)'
;MMNRQYRAVTLIAVAVGVAACSGKTAATSDAANPAATGVATGTGSVAPPTGKIVTVELITDAVGNYFKPAEFEVHRGDIIRYTLSVGVHNVHFLPDSNPGKLNLPPVSDFLQLPGQTYDVPVNFEPGTYYFQCDPHVLLGMKGHVKVER
;
A
#
# COMPACT_ATOMS: atom_id res chain seq x y z
N MET A 1 -42.31 10.30 34.09
CA MET A 1 -42.45 11.68 33.55
C MET A 1 -41.43 11.85 32.45
N MET A 2 -41.92 11.86 31.21
CA MET A 2 -41.11 11.98 29.99
C MET A 2 -40.84 13.46 29.71
N ASN A 3 -39.63 13.79 29.32
CA ASN A 3 -39.39 15.09 28.71
C ASN A 3 -38.52 14.90 27.43
N ARG A 4 -39.21 14.90 26.28
CA ARG A 4 -38.66 14.94 24.94
C ARG A 4 -38.33 16.40 24.61
N GLN A 5 -37.09 16.70 24.37
CA GLN A 5 -36.66 17.96 23.75
C GLN A 5 -36.21 17.69 22.31
N TYR A 6 -37.04 17.98 21.35
CA TYR A 6 -36.70 18.05 19.94
C TYR A 6 -36.03 19.39 19.67
N ARG A 7 -34.79 19.42 19.20
CA ARG A 7 -34.16 20.61 18.67
C ARG A 7 -34.21 20.56 17.14
N ALA A 8 -34.81 21.60 16.60
CA ALA A 8 -35.00 21.82 15.17
C ALA A 8 -33.66 22.02 14.45
N VAL A 9 -33.49 21.34 13.31
CA VAL A 9 -32.39 21.52 12.38
C VAL A 9 -32.78 22.61 11.38
N THR A 10 -32.03 23.67 11.37
CA THR A 10 -32.18 24.76 10.39
C THR A 10 -31.35 24.44 9.15
N LEU A 11 -32.00 24.25 8.01
CA LEU A 11 -31.41 24.10 6.70
C LEU A 11 -30.99 25.51 6.17
N ILE A 12 -29.70 25.68 5.90
CA ILE A 12 -29.18 26.84 5.16
C ILE A 12 -28.86 26.34 3.75
N ALA A 13 -29.61 26.88 2.77
CA ALA A 13 -29.36 26.72 1.35
C ALA A 13 -28.35 27.76 0.90
N VAL A 14 -27.23 27.34 0.31
CA VAL A 14 -26.27 28.21 -0.36
C VAL A 14 -26.36 27.98 -1.86
N ALA A 15 -26.67 29.06 -2.59
CA ALA A 15 -26.79 29.06 -4.03
C ALA A 15 -25.41 29.12 -4.70
N VAL A 16 -25.25 28.31 -5.76
CA VAL A 16 -24.04 28.19 -6.58
C VAL A 16 -24.13 29.16 -7.75
N GLY A 17 -23.11 30.00 -7.91
CA GLY A 17 -22.90 30.86 -9.09
C GLY A 17 -22.01 30.11 -10.09
N VAL A 18 -22.52 29.97 -11.31
CA VAL A 18 -21.79 29.41 -12.47
C VAL A 18 -21.09 30.58 -13.19
N ALA A 19 -19.77 30.47 -13.37
CA ALA A 19 -19.02 31.30 -14.31
C ALA A 19 -18.30 30.41 -15.33
N ALA A 20 -18.76 30.44 -16.56
CA ALA A 20 -18.14 29.87 -17.73
C ALA A 20 -17.08 30.84 -18.28
N CYS A 21 -15.87 30.32 -18.55
CA CYS A 21 -14.90 30.97 -19.43
C CYS A 21 -14.37 29.98 -20.43
N SER A 22 -14.83 30.16 -21.68
CA SER A 22 -14.23 29.59 -22.87
C SER A 22 -12.94 30.32 -23.22
N GLY A 23 -11.88 29.61 -23.50
CA GLY A 23 -10.64 30.15 -24.05
C GLY A 23 -9.97 29.12 -24.94
N LYS A 24 -10.24 29.24 -26.24
CA LYS A 24 -9.64 28.47 -27.32
C LYS A 24 -8.47 29.25 -27.89
N THR A 25 -7.26 28.67 -27.89
CA THR A 25 -6.23 29.06 -28.87
C THR A 25 -5.30 27.88 -29.12
N ALA A 26 -5.23 27.49 -30.38
CA ALA A 26 -4.23 26.61 -30.96
C ALA A 26 -3.00 27.44 -31.33
N ALA A 27 -1.83 26.88 -31.16
CA ALA A 27 -0.63 27.24 -31.91
C ALA A 27 0.33 26.06 -31.96
N THR A 28 0.49 25.54 -33.14
CA THR A 28 1.55 24.69 -33.64
C THR A 28 2.89 25.43 -33.59
N SER A 29 3.96 24.75 -33.24
CA SER A 29 5.28 24.95 -33.89
C SER A 29 6.20 23.75 -33.60
N ASP A 30 6.63 23.13 -34.69
CA ASP A 30 7.77 22.24 -34.80
C ASP A 30 9.05 22.88 -34.31
N ALA A 31 9.93 22.13 -33.69
CA ALA A 31 11.37 22.21 -33.91
C ALA A 31 12.13 21.03 -33.27
N ALA A 32 12.62 20.18 -34.17
CA ALA A 32 13.96 19.59 -34.18
C ALA A 32 14.61 19.04 -32.89
N ASN A 33 14.76 17.72 -32.90
CA ASN A 33 15.78 16.93 -32.25
C ASN A 33 17.22 17.45 -32.53
N PRO A 34 18.15 17.34 -31.59
CA PRO A 34 19.33 16.57 -31.93
C PRO A 34 19.61 15.43 -30.94
N ALA A 35 19.97 14.31 -31.53
CA ALA A 35 20.53 13.13 -30.93
C ALA A 35 21.68 13.45 -29.96
N ALA A 36 21.66 12.86 -28.80
CA ALA A 36 22.82 12.62 -27.97
C ALA A 36 22.93 11.13 -27.69
N THR A 37 23.90 10.60 -28.32
CA THR A 37 24.52 9.29 -28.32
C THR A 37 24.73 8.74 -26.90
N GLY A 38 24.27 7.51 -26.72
CA GLY A 38 24.85 6.40 -26.00
C GLY A 38 25.40 6.62 -24.60
N VAL A 39 24.91 5.81 -23.71
CA VAL A 39 25.72 4.73 -23.12
C VAL A 39 24.73 3.66 -22.66
N ALA A 40 24.69 2.57 -23.41
CA ALA A 40 24.20 1.31 -22.90
C ALA A 40 25.16 0.84 -21.82
N THR A 41 24.65 0.39 -20.71
CA THR A 41 25.21 -0.82 -20.07
C THR A 41 24.44 -1.12 -18.80
N GLY A 42 23.88 -2.28 -18.75
CA GLY A 42 23.25 -2.83 -17.57
C GLY A 42 21.92 -3.50 -17.93
N THR A 43 21.97 -4.44 -18.88
CA THR A 43 20.85 -5.33 -19.16
C THR A 43 20.69 -6.32 -18.00
N GLY A 44 20.30 -5.81 -16.85
CA GLY A 44 19.58 -6.61 -15.89
C GLY A 44 18.16 -6.72 -16.45
N SER A 45 17.80 -7.86 -17.01
CA SER A 45 16.43 -8.15 -17.40
C SER A 45 15.56 -8.08 -16.14
N VAL A 46 15.05 -6.89 -15.85
CA VAL A 46 14.00 -6.72 -14.85
C VAL A 46 12.75 -7.31 -15.51
N ALA A 47 12.29 -8.44 -15.00
CA ALA A 47 11.02 -9.00 -15.43
C ALA A 47 9.94 -7.89 -15.37
N PRO A 48 9.07 -7.80 -16.39
CA PRO A 48 8.01 -6.81 -16.34
C PRO A 48 7.15 -7.02 -15.10
N PRO A 49 6.62 -5.93 -14.50
CA PRO A 49 5.73 -6.06 -13.36
C PRO A 49 4.56 -6.96 -13.71
N THR A 50 4.31 -7.99 -12.91
CA THR A 50 3.26 -8.98 -13.19
C THR A 50 1.88 -8.45 -12.83
N GLY A 51 1.81 -7.43 -11.95
CA GLY A 51 0.55 -6.87 -11.46
C GLY A 51 -0.27 -7.85 -10.62
N LYS A 52 0.33 -8.97 -10.20
CA LYS A 52 -0.32 -9.99 -9.38
C LYS A 52 -0.60 -9.46 -7.98
N ILE A 53 -1.77 -9.82 -7.42
CA ILE A 53 -2.07 -9.58 -6.01
C ILE A 53 -1.77 -10.87 -5.24
N VAL A 54 -0.87 -10.77 -4.26
CA VAL A 54 -0.56 -11.83 -3.30
C VAL A 54 -1.22 -11.48 -1.98
N THR A 55 -2.19 -12.28 -1.55
CA THR A 55 -2.96 -12.02 -0.32
C THR A 55 -2.29 -12.70 0.87
N VAL A 56 -2.17 -11.95 1.97
CA VAL A 56 -1.70 -12.40 3.28
C VAL A 56 -2.79 -12.10 4.31
N GLU A 57 -3.30 -13.14 4.96
CA GLU A 57 -4.31 -12.98 6.01
C GLU A 57 -3.65 -12.67 7.36
N LEU A 58 -4.27 -11.79 8.14
CA LEU A 58 -3.93 -11.47 9.53
C LEU A 58 -4.95 -12.15 10.43
N ILE A 59 -4.50 -13.04 11.29
CA ILE A 59 -5.36 -13.97 12.00
C ILE A 59 -5.01 -13.98 13.50
N THR A 60 -6.06 -13.97 14.33
CA THR A 60 -6.03 -14.38 15.75
C THR A 60 -7.00 -15.53 15.93
N ASP A 61 -6.52 -16.68 16.41
CA ASP A 61 -7.36 -17.85 16.72
C ASP A 61 -6.82 -18.63 17.92
N ALA A 62 -7.28 -19.86 18.11
CA ALA A 62 -6.83 -20.72 19.21
C ALA A 62 -5.35 -21.14 19.10
N VAL A 63 -4.73 -21.00 17.92
CA VAL A 63 -3.30 -21.29 17.70
C VAL A 63 -2.45 -20.09 18.09
N GLY A 64 -2.97 -18.87 17.93
CA GLY A 64 -2.25 -17.63 18.25
C GLY A 64 -2.52 -16.48 17.28
N ASN A 65 -1.52 -15.61 17.17
CA ASN A 65 -1.55 -14.46 16.26
C ASN A 65 -0.52 -14.70 15.17
N TYR A 66 -0.94 -14.68 13.89
CA TYR A 66 -0.03 -14.98 12.79
C TYR A 66 -0.48 -14.38 11.45
N PHE A 67 0.49 -14.27 10.52
CA PHE A 67 0.26 -14.01 9.10
C PHE A 67 0.12 -15.33 8.34
N LYS A 68 -0.75 -15.38 7.33
CA LYS A 68 -0.93 -16.57 6.50
C LYS A 68 -1.02 -16.20 5.01
N PRO A 69 -0.02 -16.56 4.20
CA PRO A 69 1.25 -17.18 4.60
C PRO A 69 2.16 -16.21 5.37
N ALA A 70 3.01 -16.73 6.25
CA ALA A 70 4.02 -15.94 6.94
C ALA A 70 5.32 -15.78 6.10
N GLU A 71 5.53 -16.68 5.14
CA GLU A 71 6.65 -16.65 4.20
C GLU A 71 6.13 -16.84 2.78
N PHE A 72 6.55 -15.99 1.85
CA PHE A 72 6.10 -16.01 0.46
C PHE A 72 7.03 -15.24 -0.46
N GLU A 73 6.83 -15.42 -1.77
CA GLU A 73 7.61 -14.77 -2.82
C GLU A 73 6.71 -13.87 -3.68
N VAL A 74 7.28 -12.75 -4.14
CA VAL A 74 6.63 -11.78 -5.01
C VAL A 74 7.63 -11.24 -6.02
N HIS A 75 7.15 -10.61 -7.08
CA HIS A 75 7.96 -9.90 -8.07
C HIS A 75 7.74 -8.40 -8.01
N ARG A 76 8.68 -7.64 -8.50
CA ARG A 76 8.49 -6.19 -8.64
C ARG A 76 7.27 -5.90 -9.52
N GLY A 77 6.43 -4.98 -9.06
CA GLY A 77 5.16 -4.62 -9.71
C GLY A 77 3.97 -5.44 -9.24
N ASP A 78 4.17 -6.44 -8.39
CA ASP A 78 3.07 -7.10 -7.68
C ASP A 78 2.52 -6.20 -6.57
N ILE A 79 1.41 -6.59 -6.00
CA ILE A 79 0.81 -5.98 -4.81
C ILE A 79 0.71 -7.05 -3.73
N ILE A 80 1.27 -6.80 -2.55
CA ILE A 80 0.99 -7.61 -1.37
C ILE A 80 -0.24 -7.01 -0.70
N ARG A 81 -1.31 -7.79 -0.60
CA ARG A 81 -2.53 -7.39 0.09
C ARG A 81 -2.63 -8.09 1.43
N TYR A 82 -2.41 -7.35 2.49
CA TYR A 82 -2.66 -7.81 3.84
C TYR A 82 -4.14 -7.61 4.16
N THR A 83 -4.84 -8.69 4.54
CA THR A 83 -6.29 -8.66 4.80
C THR A 83 -6.57 -9.14 6.22
N LEU A 84 -7.29 -8.36 7.00
CA LEU A 84 -7.71 -8.77 8.33
C LEU A 84 -8.79 -9.83 8.24
N SER A 85 -8.51 -11.00 8.80
CA SER A 85 -9.51 -12.06 9.02
C SER A 85 -10.10 -11.95 10.41
N VAL A 86 -9.28 -11.97 11.46
CA VAL A 86 -9.73 -11.91 12.86
C VAL A 86 -8.66 -11.22 13.71
N GLY A 87 -9.08 -10.38 14.66
CA GLY A 87 -8.21 -9.71 15.63
C GLY A 87 -8.01 -8.22 15.33
N VAL A 88 -6.96 -7.65 15.89
CA VAL A 88 -6.50 -6.28 15.63
C VAL A 88 -5.01 -6.34 15.34
N HIS A 89 -4.62 -5.98 14.14
CA HIS A 89 -3.25 -6.15 13.67
C HIS A 89 -2.78 -4.94 12.86
N ASN A 90 -1.45 -4.76 12.81
CA ASN A 90 -0.79 -3.90 11.85
C ASN A 90 0.28 -4.67 11.07
N VAL A 91 0.85 -4.03 10.07
CA VAL A 91 1.98 -4.54 9.29
C VAL A 91 3.10 -3.51 9.33
N HIS A 92 4.25 -3.92 9.80
CA HIS A 92 5.42 -3.06 9.94
C HIS A 92 6.66 -3.74 9.36
N PHE A 93 7.21 -3.14 8.31
CA PHE A 93 8.53 -3.50 7.78
C PHE A 93 9.60 -2.73 8.57
N LEU A 94 9.99 -3.28 9.71
CA LEU A 94 10.85 -2.61 10.69
C LEU A 94 12.26 -2.34 10.12
N PRO A 95 12.77 -1.09 10.08
CA PRO A 95 14.09 -0.78 9.52
C PRO A 95 15.23 -1.54 10.19
N ASP A 96 15.22 -1.67 11.51
CA ASP A 96 16.26 -2.36 12.27
C ASP A 96 16.34 -3.88 11.95
N SER A 97 15.22 -4.47 11.51
CA SER A 97 15.15 -5.86 11.07
C SER A 97 15.37 -6.04 9.56
N ASN A 98 15.53 -4.95 8.83
CA ASN A 98 15.78 -4.89 7.40
C ASN A 98 17.06 -4.06 7.10
N PRO A 99 18.23 -4.41 7.64
CA PRO A 99 19.44 -3.60 7.51
C PRO A 99 19.84 -3.45 6.04
N GLY A 100 20.18 -2.22 5.66
CA GLY A 100 20.60 -1.88 4.28
C GLY A 100 19.47 -1.86 3.26
N LYS A 101 18.22 -2.10 3.65
CA LYS A 101 17.06 -1.99 2.76
C LYS A 101 16.57 -0.54 2.74
N LEU A 102 16.33 -0.05 1.53
CA LEU A 102 15.79 1.30 1.30
C LEU A 102 14.32 1.21 0.87
N ASN A 103 13.59 2.32 1.02
CA ASN A 103 12.20 2.46 0.57
C ASN A 103 11.26 1.39 1.15
N LEU A 104 11.45 1.05 2.44
CA LEU A 104 10.54 0.15 3.13
C LEU A 104 9.12 0.72 3.10
N PRO A 105 8.10 -0.14 2.98
CA PRO A 105 6.72 0.30 3.11
C PRO A 105 6.48 1.01 4.44
N PRO A 106 5.64 2.07 4.47
CA PRO A 106 5.26 2.68 5.75
C PRO A 106 4.55 1.67 6.64
N VAL A 107 4.60 1.88 7.95
CA VAL A 107 3.78 1.09 8.88
C VAL A 107 2.30 1.32 8.57
N SER A 108 1.51 0.24 8.56
CA SER A 108 0.07 0.38 8.38
C SER A 108 -0.61 0.94 9.63
N ASP A 109 -1.79 1.55 9.46
CA ASP A 109 -2.74 1.70 10.55
C ASP A 109 -3.16 0.34 11.11
N PHE A 110 -3.78 0.34 12.30
CA PHE A 110 -4.38 -0.87 12.83
C PHE A 110 -5.62 -1.26 12.02
N LEU A 111 -5.59 -2.46 11.46
CA LEU A 111 -6.74 -3.12 10.89
C LEU A 111 -7.58 -3.72 12.04
N GLN A 112 -8.85 -3.33 12.14
CA GLN A 112 -9.70 -3.64 13.29
C GLN A 112 -11.01 -4.33 12.91
N LEU A 113 -11.40 -4.25 11.64
CA LEU A 113 -12.62 -4.86 11.13
C LEU A 113 -12.29 -5.95 10.10
N PRO A 114 -12.88 -7.14 10.20
CA PRO A 114 -12.69 -8.19 9.20
C PRO A 114 -12.94 -7.67 7.78
N GLY A 115 -12.04 -8.05 6.87
CA GLY A 115 -12.05 -7.60 5.49
C GLY A 115 -11.33 -6.26 5.23
N GLN A 116 -10.90 -5.52 6.24
CA GLN A 116 -10.00 -4.39 6.03
C GLN A 116 -8.68 -4.84 5.42
N THR A 117 -8.11 -4.01 4.53
CA THR A 117 -6.90 -4.34 3.80
C THR A 117 -5.85 -3.25 3.92
N TYR A 118 -4.59 -3.66 3.81
CA TYR A 118 -3.43 -2.80 3.59
C TYR A 118 -2.67 -3.32 2.39
N ASP A 119 -2.59 -2.52 1.33
CA ASP A 119 -1.92 -2.87 0.08
C ASP A 119 -0.51 -2.28 0.04
N VAL A 120 0.47 -3.12 -0.25
CA VAL A 120 1.87 -2.77 -0.39
C VAL A 120 2.29 -3.01 -1.84
N PRO A 121 2.46 -1.96 -2.67
CA PRO A 121 3.05 -2.10 -3.99
C PRO A 121 4.51 -2.54 -3.87
N VAL A 122 4.88 -3.61 -4.59
CA VAL A 122 6.25 -4.15 -4.59
C VAL A 122 7.12 -3.35 -5.55
N ASN A 123 7.67 -2.24 -5.07
CA ASN A 123 8.56 -1.36 -5.81
C ASN A 123 9.98 -1.30 -5.21
N PHE A 124 10.26 -2.14 -4.24
CA PHE A 124 11.56 -2.26 -3.58
C PHE A 124 12.46 -3.30 -4.26
N GLU A 125 13.76 -3.26 -3.96
CA GLU A 125 14.78 -4.06 -4.64
C GLU A 125 14.65 -5.57 -4.31
N PRO A 126 15.14 -6.45 -5.18
CA PRO A 126 15.18 -7.88 -4.91
C PRO A 126 15.89 -8.21 -3.59
N GLY A 127 15.38 -9.20 -2.88
CA GLY A 127 15.90 -9.64 -1.60
C GLY A 127 14.81 -10.04 -0.62
N THR A 128 15.23 -10.48 0.57
CA THR A 128 14.31 -10.87 1.64
C THR A 128 14.05 -9.70 2.57
N TYR A 129 12.79 -9.51 2.95
CA TYR A 129 12.31 -8.45 3.82
C TYR A 129 11.53 -9.04 4.98
N TYR A 130 11.86 -8.60 6.18
CA TYR A 130 11.15 -8.92 7.40
C TYR A 130 9.95 -7.99 7.60
N PHE A 131 8.84 -8.51 8.10
CA PHE A 131 7.70 -7.74 8.57
C PHE A 131 7.09 -8.36 9.83
N GLN A 132 6.41 -7.55 10.63
CA GLN A 132 5.81 -7.95 11.90
C GLN A 132 4.48 -7.25 12.16
N CYS A 133 3.75 -7.76 13.14
CA CYS A 133 2.66 -7.04 13.81
C CYS A 133 3.19 -6.54 15.15
N ASP A 134 3.26 -5.21 15.34
CA ASP A 134 3.92 -4.62 16.52
C ASP A 134 3.38 -5.12 17.86
N PRO A 135 2.04 -5.15 18.11
CA PRO A 135 1.53 -5.65 19.39
C PRO A 135 1.74 -7.15 19.59
N HIS A 136 1.95 -7.93 18.53
CA HIS A 136 2.00 -9.39 18.62
C HIS A 136 3.36 -10.00 18.25
N VAL A 137 4.39 -9.20 18.00
CA VAL A 137 5.72 -9.72 17.61
C VAL A 137 6.32 -10.63 18.68
N LEU A 138 6.13 -10.29 19.97
CA LEU A 138 6.59 -11.12 21.08
C LEU A 138 5.82 -12.46 21.19
N LEU A 139 4.64 -12.53 20.59
CA LEU A 139 3.84 -13.75 20.46
C LEU A 139 4.14 -14.52 19.16
N GLY A 140 5.13 -14.06 18.40
CA GLY A 140 5.58 -14.75 17.19
C GLY A 140 4.93 -14.27 15.89
N MET A 141 4.10 -13.22 15.89
CA MET A 141 3.47 -12.71 14.68
C MET A 141 4.44 -11.88 13.84
N LYS A 142 5.17 -12.58 12.98
CA LYS A 142 6.17 -12.05 12.06
C LYS A 142 6.24 -12.90 10.78
N GLY A 143 6.84 -12.35 9.74
CA GLY A 143 7.01 -13.06 8.48
C GLY A 143 8.14 -12.50 7.63
N HIS A 144 8.37 -13.14 6.50
CA HIS A 144 9.33 -12.72 5.50
C HIS A 144 8.71 -12.77 4.10
N VAL A 145 9.02 -11.76 3.31
CA VAL A 145 8.72 -11.78 1.88
C VAL A 145 10.02 -11.71 1.08
N LYS A 146 10.14 -12.59 0.10
CA LYS A 146 11.23 -12.59 -0.86
C LYS A 146 10.78 -11.89 -2.13
N VAL A 147 11.46 -10.80 -2.49
CA VAL A 147 11.24 -10.11 -3.75
C VAL A 147 12.19 -10.70 -4.79
N GLU A 148 11.62 -11.29 -5.82
CA GLU A 148 12.33 -11.87 -6.96
C GLU A 148 12.67 -10.78 -8.00
N ARG A 149 13.63 -11.12 -8.87
CA ARG A 149 14.06 -10.27 -9.99
C ARG A 149 13.08 -10.33 -11.15
#